data_22bd89bbddccf0c72fd503d669530083
#
_entry.id   22bd89bbddccf0c72fd503d669530083
#
_cell.length_a   1.000
_cell.length_b   1.000
_cell.length_c   1.000
_cell.angle_alpha   90.00
_cell.angle_beta   90.00
_cell.angle_gamma   90.00
#
_symmetry.space_group_name_H-M   'P 1'
#
loop_
_entity.id
_entity.type
_entity.pdbx_description
1 polymer ?
#
loop_
_entity_poly.entity_id
_entity_poly.type
_entity_poly.pdbx_seq_one_letter_code
_entity_poly.pdbx_strand_id
1 'polypeptide(L)'
;MAIGQGQAATTLASLEAGHTAEHSAPLPEGVRAMIAAPVIAAGWETAVSAPPSTEHHVLVATTAQPDAESRTVVGLLGLAPTQSMDAEGHVDEAGVQAVEVTALGVEPASQRRGHGSRLLAAAVDLARQDGARALVAWAVRGDESIRRLLTSVGMAPTGAHRVLGVGEGITEDCWAASL
;
A
#
# COMPACT_ATOMS: atom_id res chain seq x y z
N MET A 1 21.65 6.99 2.60
CA MET A 1 22.31 5.70 2.24
C MET A 1 21.28 4.89 1.48
N ALA A 2 21.47 4.69 0.20
CA ALA A 2 20.52 3.97 -0.64
C ALA A 2 20.53 2.49 -0.25
N ILE A 3 19.36 1.96 0.13
CA ILE A 3 19.16 0.51 0.22
C ILE A 3 19.24 0.01 -1.21
N GLY A 4 20.04 -1.03 -1.48
CA GLY A 4 20.14 -1.58 -2.82
C GLY A 4 18.74 -1.96 -3.34
N GLN A 5 18.40 -1.50 -4.54
CA GLN A 5 17.06 -1.66 -5.16
C GLN A 5 16.57 -3.11 -5.11
N GLY A 6 17.44 -4.08 -5.33
CA GLY A 6 17.09 -5.49 -5.29
C GLY A 6 16.64 -6.00 -3.91
N GLN A 7 17.22 -5.47 -2.82
CA GLN A 7 16.83 -5.88 -1.46
C GLN A 7 15.46 -5.34 -1.08
N ALA A 8 15.16 -4.10 -1.45
CA ALA A 8 13.84 -3.53 -1.24
C ALA A 8 12.77 -4.34 -2.00
N ALA A 9 12.97 -4.61 -3.29
CA ALA A 9 12.03 -5.37 -4.10
C ALA A 9 11.76 -6.79 -3.56
N THR A 10 12.80 -7.51 -3.10
CA THR A 10 12.64 -8.84 -2.50
C THR A 10 11.84 -8.80 -1.20
N THR A 11 12.12 -7.82 -0.34
CA THR A 11 11.38 -7.65 0.93
C THR A 11 9.92 -7.29 0.66
N LEU A 12 9.65 -6.43 -0.32
CA LEU A 12 8.32 -6.04 -0.75
C LEU A 12 7.49 -7.25 -1.21
N ALA A 13 8.05 -8.07 -2.11
CA ALA A 13 7.40 -9.28 -2.58
C ALA A 13 7.08 -10.27 -1.45
N SER A 14 7.97 -10.40 -0.46
CA SER A 14 7.76 -11.28 0.69
C SER A 14 6.65 -10.78 1.61
N LEU A 15 6.50 -9.46 1.78
CA LEU A 15 5.46 -8.85 2.60
C LEU A 15 4.07 -9.02 1.97
N GLU A 16 3.94 -8.82 0.67
CA GLU A 16 2.68 -9.02 -0.04
C GLU A 16 2.29 -10.51 -0.10
N ALA A 17 3.23 -11.41 -0.35
CA ALA A 17 2.97 -12.85 -0.32
C ALA A 17 2.50 -13.34 1.06
N GLY A 18 3.03 -12.77 2.14
CA GLY A 18 2.60 -13.08 3.51
C GLY A 18 1.16 -12.61 3.81
N HIS A 19 0.76 -11.47 3.25
CA HIS A 19 -0.58 -10.90 3.49
C HIS A 19 -1.69 -11.69 2.79
N THR A 20 -1.40 -12.31 1.64
CA THR A 20 -2.37 -13.12 0.89
C THR A 20 -2.57 -14.52 1.46
N ALA A 21 -1.67 -15.02 2.31
CA ALA A 21 -1.71 -16.40 2.78
C ALA A 21 -2.73 -16.68 3.89
N GLU A 22 -3.17 -15.69 4.64
CA GLU A 22 -4.01 -15.90 5.82
C GLU A 22 -5.53 -15.95 5.56
N HIS A 23 -6.01 -15.64 4.36
CA HIS A 23 -7.46 -15.49 4.09
C HIS A 23 -7.95 -16.18 2.81
N SER A 24 -7.22 -17.12 2.21
CA SER A 24 -7.56 -17.60 0.86
C SER A 24 -8.00 -19.04 0.78
N ALA A 25 -9.22 -19.24 0.24
CA ALA A 25 -9.51 -20.38 -0.63
C ALA A 25 -8.43 -20.48 -1.72
N PRO A 26 -8.10 -21.68 -2.26
CA PRO A 26 -7.01 -21.83 -3.22
C PRO A 26 -7.24 -20.96 -4.45
N LEU A 27 -6.39 -19.94 -4.63
CA LEU A 27 -6.46 -19.04 -5.77
C LEU A 27 -6.23 -19.83 -7.08
N PRO A 28 -6.93 -19.48 -8.17
CA PRO A 28 -6.67 -20.03 -9.50
C PRO A 28 -5.19 -19.95 -9.88
N GLU A 29 -4.68 -20.94 -10.60
CA GLU A 29 -3.24 -21.03 -10.92
C GLU A 29 -2.72 -19.80 -11.68
N GLY A 30 -3.53 -19.22 -12.58
CA GLY A 30 -3.19 -17.99 -13.29
C GLY A 30 -3.00 -16.80 -12.35
N VAL A 31 -3.85 -16.68 -11.32
CA VAL A 31 -3.72 -15.61 -10.30
C VAL A 31 -2.48 -15.84 -9.45
N ARG A 32 -2.21 -17.08 -9.05
CA ARG A 32 -0.99 -17.42 -8.32
C ARG A 32 0.28 -17.08 -9.09
N ALA A 33 0.28 -17.29 -10.42
CA ALA A 33 1.42 -16.91 -11.25
C ALA A 33 1.62 -15.39 -11.29
N MET A 34 0.54 -14.62 -11.33
CA MET A 34 0.62 -13.14 -11.32
C MET A 34 1.10 -12.55 -9.99
N ILE A 35 0.78 -13.18 -8.86
CA ILE A 35 1.23 -12.77 -7.52
C ILE A 35 2.46 -13.54 -7.05
N ALA A 36 3.12 -14.28 -7.93
CA ALA A 36 4.37 -14.95 -7.59
C ALA A 36 5.44 -13.93 -7.18
N ALA A 37 6.16 -14.22 -6.10
CA ALA A 37 7.15 -13.30 -5.53
C ALA A 37 8.12 -12.69 -6.56
N PRO A 38 8.63 -13.40 -7.59
CA PRO A 38 9.49 -12.79 -8.61
C PRO A 38 8.79 -11.74 -9.47
N VAL A 39 7.49 -11.92 -9.77
CA VAL A 39 6.70 -10.98 -10.59
C VAL A 39 6.45 -9.71 -9.80
N ILE A 40 6.03 -9.85 -8.55
CA ILE A 40 5.84 -8.73 -7.62
C ILE A 40 7.17 -7.98 -7.41
N ALA A 41 8.27 -8.70 -7.19
CA ALA A 41 9.58 -8.10 -7.00
C ALA A 41 10.03 -7.26 -8.22
N ALA A 42 9.82 -7.78 -9.44
CA ALA A 42 10.13 -7.05 -10.67
C ALA A 42 9.26 -5.78 -10.84
N GLY A 43 7.98 -5.87 -10.46
CA GLY A 43 7.09 -4.71 -10.45
C GLY A 43 7.57 -3.61 -9.51
N TRP A 44 7.95 -3.98 -8.29
CA TRP A 44 8.50 -3.03 -7.31
C TRP A 44 9.86 -2.47 -7.71
N GLU A 45 10.74 -3.28 -8.29
CA GLU A 45 12.00 -2.81 -8.83
C GLU A 45 11.78 -1.72 -9.89
N THR A 46 10.82 -1.91 -10.77
CA THR A 46 10.42 -0.92 -11.78
C THR A 46 9.85 0.33 -11.10
N ALA A 47 8.94 0.19 -10.14
CA ALA A 47 8.34 1.32 -9.42
C ALA A 47 9.37 2.19 -8.68
N VAL A 48 10.46 1.58 -8.20
CA VAL A 48 11.55 2.29 -7.51
C VAL A 48 12.54 2.91 -8.49
N SER A 49 12.89 2.21 -9.58
CA SER A 49 13.96 2.63 -10.50
C SER A 49 13.47 3.55 -11.61
N ALA A 50 12.23 3.42 -12.05
CA ALA A 50 11.63 4.16 -13.14
C ALA A 50 10.14 4.46 -12.86
N PRO A 51 9.83 5.28 -11.83
CA PRO A 51 8.45 5.62 -11.52
C PRO A 51 7.80 6.35 -12.71
N PRO A 52 6.49 6.14 -12.95
CA PRO A 52 5.78 6.77 -14.08
C PRO A 52 5.75 8.30 -14.01
N SER A 53 5.78 8.87 -12.81
CA SER A 53 5.88 10.32 -12.56
C SER A 53 6.56 10.60 -11.22
N THR A 54 6.86 11.87 -10.95
CA THR A 54 7.43 12.31 -9.67
C THR A 54 6.46 12.20 -8.50
N GLU A 55 5.18 12.00 -8.76
CA GLU A 55 4.12 11.84 -7.76
C GLU A 55 3.92 10.36 -7.34
N HIS A 56 4.67 9.44 -7.96
CA HIS A 56 4.70 8.04 -7.54
C HIS A 56 5.81 7.84 -6.52
N HIS A 57 5.46 7.37 -5.33
CA HIS A 57 6.42 7.19 -4.25
C HIS A 57 6.40 5.77 -3.71
N VAL A 58 7.58 5.28 -3.36
CA VAL A 58 7.74 4.04 -2.58
C VAL A 58 8.46 4.39 -1.28
N LEU A 59 7.75 4.22 -0.18
CA LEU A 59 8.25 4.44 1.17
C LEU A 59 8.64 3.12 1.82
N VAL A 60 9.72 3.10 2.57
CA VAL A 60 10.13 1.94 3.35
C VAL A 60 10.31 2.28 4.83
N ALA A 61 9.83 1.40 5.69
CA ALA A 61 10.15 1.44 7.10
C ALA A 61 11.38 0.57 7.36
N THR A 62 12.36 1.10 8.08
CA THR A 62 13.59 0.35 8.41
C THR A 62 13.79 0.27 9.91
N THR A 63 14.43 -0.82 10.35
CA THR A 63 14.97 -0.97 11.70
C THR A 63 16.49 -1.02 11.65
N ALA A 64 17.14 -0.41 12.64
CA ALA A 64 18.56 -0.58 12.87
C ALA A 64 18.76 -1.76 13.83
N GLN A 65 19.71 -2.63 13.55
CA GLN A 65 20.20 -3.59 14.54
C GLN A 65 21.38 -2.93 15.28
N PRO A 66 21.52 -3.14 16.61
CA PRO A 66 22.54 -2.47 17.42
C PRO A 66 23.99 -2.64 16.91
N ASP A 67 24.27 -3.77 16.27
CA ASP A 67 25.62 -4.16 15.85
C ASP A 67 25.77 -4.26 14.32
N ALA A 68 24.81 -3.76 13.54
CA ALA A 68 24.86 -3.84 12.07
C ALA A 68 24.94 -2.44 11.45
N GLU A 69 25.91 -2.25 10.55
CA GLU A 69 25.99 -1.05 9.69
C GLU A 69 24.80 -0.96 8.70
N SER A 70 24.06 -2.05 8.50
CA SER A 70 22.93 -2.13 7.58
C SER A 70 21.59 -2.01 8.30
N ARG A 71 20.65 -1.32 7.67
CA ARG A 71 19.25 -1.25 8.10
C ARG A 71 18.45 -2.34 7.42
N THR A 72 17.57 -3.02 8.17
CA THR A 72 16.63 -3.99 7.62
C THR A 72 15.32 -3.32 7.27
N VAL A 73 14.83 -3.54 6.06
CA VAL A 73 13.48 -3.11 5.63
C VAL A 73 12.46 -4.02 6.28
N VAL A 74 11.51 -3.44 7.00
CA VAL A 74 10.45 -4.16 7.73
C VAL A 74 9.04 -3.72 7.34
N GLY A 75 8.91 -2.79 6.43
CA GLY A 75 7.62 -2.35 5.93
C GLY A 75 7.76 -1.49 4.69
N LEU A 76 6.67 -1.36 3.97
CA LEU A 76 6.58 -0.61 2.73
C LEU A 76 5.24 0.09 2.59
N LEU A 77 5.22 1.14 1.79
CA LEU A 77 4.01 1.78 1.31
C LEU A 77 4.26 2.32 -0.10
N GLY A 78 3.34 2.04 -1.02
CA GLY A 78 3.30 2.63 -2.36
C GLY A 78 2.27 3.75 -2.43
N LEU A 79 2.59 4.83 -3.13
CA LEU A 79 1.68 5.92 -3.45
C LEU A 79 1.63 6.14 -4.95
N ALA A 80 0.46 6.41 -5.48
CA ALA A 80 0.26 6.83 -6.86
C ALA A 80 -0.84 7.91 -6.93
N PRO A 81 -0.74 8.86 -7.87
CA PRO A 81 -1.82 9.80 -8.12
C PRO A 81 -3.07 9.05 -8.58
N THR A 82 -4.22 9.49 -8.09
CA THR A 82 -5.53 8.98 -8.46
C THR A 82 -6.54 10.11 -8.54
N GLN A 83 -7.72 9.83 -9.04
CA GLN A 83 -8.83 10.78 -9.01
C GLN A 83 -9.77 10.42 -7.86
N SER A 84 -10.28 11.42 -7.15
CA SER A 84 -11.28 11.16 -6.14
C SER A 84 -12.57 10.68 -6.80
N MET A 85 -13.19 9.68 -6.20
CA MET A 85 -14.49 9.15 -6.63
C MET A 85 -15.53 9.40 -5.55
N ASP A 86 -16.76 9.69 -5.96
CA ASP A 86 -17.90 9.73 -5.04
C ASP A 86 -18.29 8.31 -4.57
N ALA A 87 -19.29 8.23 -3.70
CA ALA A 87 -19.80 6.96 -3.16
C ALA A 87 -20.40 6.05 -4.25
N GLU A 88 -20.83 6.61 -5.37
CA GLU A 88 -21.40 5.95 -6.53
C GLU A 88 -20.31 5.50 -7.54
N GLY A 89 -19.05 5.89 -7.32
CA GLY A 89 -17.91 5.53 -8.17
C GLY A 89 -17.68 6.47 -9.35
N HIS A 90 -18.34 7.62 -9.37
CA HIS A 90 -18.10 8.64 -10.40
C HIS A 90 -16.83 9.43 -10.04
N VAL A 91 -16.01 9.68 -11.05
CA VAL A 91 -14.85 10.56 -10.91
C VAL A 91 -15.34 11.98 -10.67
N ASP A 92 -14.80 12.63 -9.65
CA ASP A 92 -15.08 14.05 -9.40
C ASP A 92 -14.53 14.88 -10.58
N GLU A 93 -15.43 15.39 -11.43
CA GLU A 93 -15.08 16.25 -12.58
C GLU A 93 -14.37 17.55 -12.17
N ALA A 94 -14.48 17.94 -10.89
CA ALA A 94 -13.75 19.09 -10.36
C ALA A 94 -12.25 18.81 -10.18
N GLY A 95 -11.79 17.57 -10.47
CA GLY A 95 -10.36 17.24 -10.52
C GLY A 95 -9.66 17.38 -9.18
N VAL A 96 -10.30 16.96 -8.09
CA VAL A 96 -9.61 16.91 -6.80
C VAL A 96 -8.43 15.96 -6.94
N GLN A 97 -7.22 16.51 -6.86
CA GLN A 97 -6.01 15.71 -6.83
C GLN A 97 -6.03 14.83 -5.57
N ALA A 98 -6.11 13.55 -5.78
CA ALA A 98 -6.03 12.55 -4.74
C ALA A 98 -4.81 11.67 -4.97
N VAL A 99 -4.31 11.08 -3.90
CA VAL A 99 -3.23 10.08 -3.93
C VAL A 99 -3.76 8.81 -3.30
N GLU A 100 -3.55 7.69 -3.97
CA GLU A 100 -3.93 6.37 -3.50
C GLU A 100 -2.75 5.66 -2.84
N VAL A 101 -3.00 5.04 -1.69
CA VAL A 101 -2.11 4.04 -1.10
C VAL A 101 -2.30 2.75 -1.89
N THR A 102 -1.38 2.46 -2.81
CA THR A 102 -1.46 1.30 -3.71
C THR A 102 -1.00 0.01 -3.04
N ALA A 103 -0.19 0.12 -2.00
CA ALA A 103 0.26 -0.99 -1.18
C ALA A 103 0.64 -0.49 0.22
N LEU A 104 0.39 -1.31 1.23
CA LEU A 104 0.83 -1.08 2.61
C LEU A 104 1.08 -2.43 3.28
N GLY A 105 2.32 -2.66 3.69
CA GLY A 105 2.70 -3.89 4.37
C GLY A 105 3.74 -3.64 5.46
N VAL A 106 3.64 -4.41 6.54
CA VAL A 106 4.64 -4.47 7.61
C VAL A 106 4.90 -5.92 7.96
N GLU A 107 6.16 -6.31 7.96
CA GLU A 107 6.58 -7.67 8.32
C GLU A 107 5.93 -8.13 9.63
N PRO A 108 5.35 -9.34 9.69
CA PRO A 108 4.60 -9.81 10.87
C PRO A 108 5.37 -9.66 12.18
N ALA A 109 6.67 -10.01 12.21
CA ALA A 109 7.52 -9.89 13.39
C ALA A 109 7.78 -8.44 13.83
N SER A 110 7.51 -7.46 12.94
CA SER A 110 7.74 -6.03 13.16
C SER A 110 6.45 -5.24 13.33
N GLN A 111 5.29 -5.90 13.25
CA GLN A 111 3.99 -5.25 13.45
C GLN A 111 3.81 -4.72 14.89
N ARG A 112 2.81 -3.86 15.07
CA ARG A 112 2.44 -3.25 16.37
C ARG A 112 3.55 -2.39 17.00
N ARG A 113 4.57 -2.01 16.22
CA ARG A 113 5.66 -1.10 16.62
C ARG A 113 5.52 0.30 16.00
N GLY A 114 4.38 0.61 15.41
CA GLY A 114 4.08 1.90 14.80
C GLY A 114 4.68 2.12 13.41
N HIS A 115 5.21 1.08 12.75
CA HIS A 115 5.77 1.23 11.40
C HIS A 115 4.69 1.63 10.38
N GLY A 116 3.53 0.98 10.39
CA GLY A 116 2.42 1.31 9.49
C GLY A 116 1.92 2.75 9.68
N SER A 117 1.73 3.19 10.93
CA SER A 117 1.30 4.56 11.21
C SER A 117 2.33 5.60 10.76
N ARG A 118 3.63 5.31 10.91
CA ARG A 118 4.68 6.22 10.43
C ARG A 118 4.77 6.26 8.90
N LEU A 119 4.57 5.12 8.23
CA LEU A 119 4.49 5.08 6.77
C LEU A 119 3.32 5.93 6.28
N LEU A 120 2.13 5.78 6.86
CA LEU A 120 0.96 6.59 6.50
C LEU A 120 1.15 8.08 6.81
N ALA A 121 1.78 8.43 7.92
CA ALA A 121 2.10 9.83 8.22
C ALA A 121 3.04 10.45 7.18
N ALA A 122 4.11 9.72 6.80
CA ALA A 122 5.02 10.16 5.75
C ALA A 122 4.31 10.23 4.37
N ALA A 123 3.37 9.33 4.09
CA ALA A 123 2.54 9.36 2.90
C ALA A 123 1.68 10.63 2.82
N VAL A 124 1.06 11.02 3.94
CA VAL A 124 0.30 12.29 4.06
C VAL A 124 1.20 13.50 3.77
N ASP A 125 2.41 13.51 4.33
CA ASP A 125 3.34 14.64 4.13
C ASP A 125 3.77 14.76 2.65
N LEU A 126 4.06 13.63 1.98
CA LEU A 126 4.38 13.62 0.55
C LEU A 126 3.18 14.02 -0.31
N ALA A 127 2.01 13.47 -0.05
CA ALA A 127 0.79 13.81 -0.78
C ALA A 127 0.48 15.32 -0.71
N ARG A 128 0.67 15.94 0.46
CA ARG A 128 0.55 17.40 0.62
C ARG A 128 1.60 18.17 -0.17
N GLN A 129 2.84 17.70 -0.20
CA GLN A 129 3.92 18.31 -1.00
C GLN A 129 3.62 18.25 -2.49
N ASP A 130 2.99 17.17 -2.96
CA ASP A 130 2.56 17.00 -4.33
C ASP A 130 1.26 17.78 -4.65
N GLY A 131 0.67 18.46 -3.67
CA GLY A 131 -0.54 19.27 -3.84
C GLY A 131 -1.84 18.47 -3.78
N ALA A 132 -1.80 17.22 -3.35
CA ALA A 132 -3.01 16.41 -3.18
C ALA A 132 -3.89 16.95 -2.04
N ARG A 133 -5.19 16.81 -2.22
CA ARG A 133 -6.22 17.23 -1.24
C ARG A 133 -6.87 16.06 -0.51
N ALA A 134 -6.64 14.85 -0.99
CA ALA A 134 -7.17 13.64 -0.39
C ALA A 134 -6.18 12.49 -0.47
N LEU A 135 -6.15 11.67 0.57
CA LEU A 135 -5.50 10.36 0.58
C LEU A 135 -6.57 9.29 0.56
N VAL A 136 -6.43 8.33 -0.35
CA VAL A 136 -7.36 7.22 -0.57
C VAL A 136 -6.65 5.90 -0.30
N ALA A 137 -7.36 4.93 0.27
CA ALA A 137 -6.88 3.56 0.45
C ALA A 137 -8.02 2.57 0.24
N TRP A 138 -7.71 1.41 -0.29
CA TRP A 138 -8.64 0.29 -0.41
C TRP A 138 -8.29 -0.78 0.60
N ALA A 139 -9.28 -1.24 1.33
CA ALA A 139 -9.10 -2.25 2.37
C ALA A 139 -10.05 -3.42 2.14
N VAL A 140 -9.54 -4.64 2.20
CA VAL A 140 -10.37 -5.84 2.10
C VAL A 140 -11.45 -5.80 3.18
N ARG A 141 -12.69 -5.98 2.76
CA ARG A 141 -13.84 -6.00 3.67
C ARG A 141 -13.68 -7.13 4.69
N GLY A 142 -13.76 -6.75 5.97
CA GLY A 142 -13.57 -7.69 7.07
C GLY A 142 -12.14 -7.74 7.63
N ASP A 143 -11.16 -7.09 7.00
CA ASP A 143 -9.82 -6.95 7.59
C ASP A 143 -9.82 -5.89 8.69
N GLU A 144 -10.03 -6.38 9.92
CA GLU A 144 -10.06 -5.54 11.12
C GLU A 144 -8.70 -4.89 11.43
N SER A 145 -7.59 -5.46 10.98
CA SER A 145 -6.26 -4.92 11.23
C SER A 145 -6.03 -3.64 10.45
N ILE A 146 -6.26 -3.71 9.15
CA ILE A 146 -6.13 -2.54 8.27
C ILE A 146 -7.16 -1.47 8.62
N ARG A 147 -8.42 -1.87 8.89
CA ARG A 147 -9.48 -0.94 9.31
C ARG A 147 -9.09 -0.13 10.55
N ARG A 148 -8.56 -0.78 11.58
CA ARG A 148 -8.08 -0.10 12.80
C ARG A 148 -6.92 0.83 12.51
N LEU A 149 -6.00 0.43 11.65
CA LEU A 149 -4.88 1.26 11.25
C LEU A 149 -5.37 2.52 10.53
N LEU A 150 -6.21 2.39 9.51
CA LEU A 150 -6.76 3.51 8.74
C LEU A 150 -7.56 4.46 9.64
N THR A 151 -8.42 3.93 10.51
CA THR A 151 -9.14 4.75 11.50
C THR A 151 -8.18 5.50 12.43
N SER A 152 -7.09 4.87 12.88
CA SER A 152 -6.14 5.47 13.82
C SER A 152 -5.37 6.66 13.24
N VAL A 153 -5.31 6.77 11.92
CA VAL A 153 -4.67 7.88 11.19
C VAL A 153 -5.69 8.87 10.62
N GLY A 154 -6.95 8.76 11.00
CA GLY A 154 -8.00 9.72 10.65
C GLY A 154 -8.71 9.45 9.32
N MET A 155 -8.48 8.30 8.68
CA MET A 155 -9.26 7.92 7.50
C MET A 155 -10.63 7.39 7.89
N ALA A 156 -11.62 7.64 7.04
CA ALA A 156 -13.00 7.18 7.19
C ALA A 156 -13.47 6.45 5.93
N PRO A 157 -14.40 5.48 6.06
CA PRO A 157 -14.99 4.82 4.89
C PRO A 157 -15.83 5.83 4.09
N THR A 158 -15.70 5.79 2.77
CA THR A 158 -16.44 6.68 1.86
C THR A 158 -17.81 6.12 1.47
N GLY A 159 -18.03 4.82 1.66
CA GLY A 159 -19.19 4.08 1.15
C GLY A 159 -18.94 3.41 -0.20
N ALA A 160 -17.96 3.88 -0.98
CA ALA A 160 -17.59 3.23 -2.22
C ALA A 160 -16.91 1.87 -1.96
N HIS A 161 -17.13 0.93 -2.85
CA HIS A 161 -16.51 -0.39 -2.79
C HIS A 161 -16.23 -0.92 -4.20
N ARG A 162 -15.29 -1.85 -4.30
CA ARG A 162 -14.98 -2.57 -5.55
C ARG A 162 -14.88 -4.07 -5.30
N VAL A 163 -15.17 -4.85 -6.33
CA VAL A 163 -15.00 -6.30 -6.29
C VAL A 163 -13.80 -6.66 -7.18
N LEU A 164 -12.81 -7.29 -6.58
CA LEU A 164 -11.67 -7.80 -7.33
C LEU A 164 -12.08 -9.09 -8.06
N GLY A 165 -11.71 -9.19 -9.34
CA GLY A 165 -12.01 -10.37 -10.17
C GLY A 165 -11.14 -11.60 -9.83
N VAL A 166 -10.77 -11.79 -8.57
CA VAL A 166 -9.92 -12.88 -8.09
C VAL A 166 -10.69 -13.76 -7.11
N GLY A 167 -10.63 -15.07 -7.29
CA GLY A 167 -11.33 -16.03 -6.45
C GLY A 167 -12.86 -15.91 -6.53
N GLU A 168 -13.54 -16.00 -5.39
CA GLU A 168 -15.00 -15.86 -5.26
C GLU A 168 -15.46 -14.38 -5.21
N GLY A 169 -14.59 -13.44 -5.58
CA GLY A 169 -14.84 -12.01 -5.52
C GLY A 169 -14.51 -11.41 -4.14
N ILE A 170 -13.29 -10.88 -4.02
CA ILE A 170 -12.88 -10.13 -2.83
C ILE A 170 -13.44 -8.72 -2.94
N THR A 171 -14.19 -8.28 -1.94
CA THR A 171 -14.69 -6.91 -1.87
C THR A 171 -13.70 -6.04 -1.08
N GLU A 172 -13.35 -4.90 -1.62
CA GLU A 172 -12.61 -3.86 -0.93
C GLU A 172 -13.50 -2.64 -0.71
N ASP A 173 -13.41 -2.05 0.48
CA ASP A 173 -14.06 -0.80 0.83
C ASP A 173 -13.07 0.36 0.70
N CYS A 174 -13.54 1.48 0.13
CA CYS A 174 -12.75 2.69 -0.04
C CYS A 174 -12.72 3.50 1.26
N TRP A 175 -11.53 3.92 1.66
CA TRP A 175 -11.25 4.80 2.79
C TRP A 175 -10.60 6.07 2.30
N ALA A 176 -10.95 7.22 2.88
CA ALA A 176 -10.33 8.49 2.53
C ALA A 176 -10.11 9.38 3.74
N ALA A 177 -9.14 10.28 3.59
CA ALA A 177 -8.92 11.42 4.48
C ALA A 177 -8.68 12.67 3.64
N SER A 178 -9.23 13.80 4.05
CA SER A 178 -8.84 15.12 3.53
C SER A 178 -7.46 15.51 4.06
N LEU A 179 -6.63 16.15 3.23
CA LEU A 179 -5.25 16.52 3.51
C LEU A 179 -5.09 18.02 3.80
#